data_909c1c2aa159878f18c052a55049d649
#
_entry.id   909c1c2aa159878f18c052a55049d649
#
_cell.length_a   1.000
_cell.length_b   1.000
_cell.length_c   1.000
_cell.angle_alpha   90.00
_cell.angle_beta   90.00
_cell.angle_gamma   90.00
#
_symmetry.space_group_name_H-M   'P 1'
#
loop_
_entity.id
_entity.type
_entity.pdbx_description
1 polymer ?
#
loop_
_entity_poly.entity_id
_entity_poly.type
_entity_poly.pdbx_seq_one_letter_code
_entity_poly.pdbx_strand_id
1 'polypeptide(L)'
;MKYQSEIQKRRTFAIISHPDAGKTTLTEKFLLFGGAIQVAGAVKSNKIKKAATSDFMEIERQRGISVATSVMSFEYQGTLVNLLDTPGHKDFAEDTFRTLTAVDSVILVVDSVNGVEEQTRRLMQVCRMRKTPVIVFINKLDRDGKNRFDLLEEIEKELSISLHPMTWPINQGKDFKGVYDLHNKSLRLFTANTKATEDDTISITDLSDAVLDESLGDRDAAQLREDVELIDGVYGELDPESYRAGDVAPVFFGSAVNNFGVKEMLDAFIRIAPPPQDRETSTRHLAVSEEKFSGFIFKIHANLDPKHRDRIAFLRVCSGRFERNKYFHHVRLDKDVRFSNPYTFLAREKSVVDDAYPGDVVGLFDTGNFKIGDTLTEGEEFFFTGIPTFSPEIFKEVVNKDPMKTKQLEKGLLQLTDEGVAQLFTQYGGNKKIIGCVGELQFEVIQYRLLHEYGASVVFNSLPYYKACWLTSNDAKKLEEFVRFKSNNVAEDKDGQLVYLAQSEWFLNTERTNNPDIEFHFTSEVHKS
;
A
#
# COMPACT_ATOMS: atom_id res chain seq x y z
N MET A 1 -16.05 -16.06 21.60
CA MET A 1 -14.72 -16.16 21.01
C MET A 1 -13.76 -15.27 21.83
N LYS A 2 -12.57 -15.76 22.15
CA LYS A 2 -11.66 -15.17 23.15
C LYS A 2 -11.21 -13.73 22.84
N TYR A 3 -10.98 -13.42 21.56
CA TYR A 3 -10.45 -12.10 21.15
C TYR A 3 -11.44 -11.28 20.33
N GLN A 4 -12.71 -11.63 20.29
CA GLN A 4 -13.72 -10.98 19.44
C GLN A 4 -13.82 -9.47 19.65
N SER A 5 -13.79 -8.99 20.89
CA SER A 5 -13.86 -7.55 21.19
C SER A 5 -12.65 -6.80 20.64
N GLU A 6 -11.46 -7.42 20.72
CA GLU A 6 -10.22 -6.81 20.18
C GLU A 6 -10.23 -6.77 18.66
N ILE A 7 -10.72 -7.83 17.99
CA ILE A 7 -10.88 -7.88 16.53
C ILE A 7 -11.84 -6.77 16.06
N GLN A 8 -13.01 -6.63 16.71
CA GLN A 8 -14.00 -5.63 16.32
C GLN A 8 -13.55 -4.18 16.48
N LYS A 9 -12.64 -3.91 17.41
CA LYS A 9 -12.07 -2.57 17.61
C LYS A 9 -11.04 -2.15 16.57
N ARG A 10 -10.63 -3.02 15.64
CA ARG A 10 -9.52 -2.74 14.71
C ARG A 10 -10.00 -2.51 13.29
N ARG A 11 -9.37 -1.55 12.63
CA ARG A 11 -9.51 -1.28 11.19
C ARG A 11 -8.13 -1.11 10.59
N THR A 12 -7.83 -1.87 9.56
CA THR A 12 -6.53 -1.81 8.88
C THR A 12 -6.73 -1.53 7.41
N PHE A 13 -6.24 -0.41 6.94
CA PHE A 13 -6.44 0.02 5.57
C PHE A 13 -5.20 0.65 4.95
N ALA A 14 -5.15 0.62 3.62
CA ALA A 14 -4.16 1.35 2.85
C ALA A 14 -4.80 2.55 2.15
N ILE A 15 -4.02 3.61 1.98
CA ILE A 15 -4.39 4.71 1.09
C ILE A 15 -3.62 4.54 -0.22
N ILE A 16 -4.34 4.50 -1.33
CA ILE A 16 -3.78 4.38 -2.67
C ILE A 16 -4.25 5.53 -3.56
N SER A 17 -3.44 5.92 -4.52
CA SER A 17 -3.78 6.96 -5.48
C SER A 17 -2.79 7.00 -6.64
N HIS A 18 -3.15 7.73 -7.70
CA HIS A 18 -2.17 8.28 -8.63
C HIS A 18 -1.27 9.32 -7.91
N PRO A 19 0.00 9.53 -8.34
CA PRO A 19 0.84 10.62 -7.83
C PRO A 19 0.10 11.97 -7.84
N ASP A 20 0.36 12.81 -6.86
CA ASP A 20 -0.25 14.14 -6.70
C ASP A 20 -1.77 14.21 -6.51
N ALA A 21 -2.52 13.11 -6.43
CA ALA A 21 -3.95 13.13 -6.11
C ALA A 21 -4.26 13.64 -4.70
N GLY A 22 -3.24 13.75 -3.82
CA GLY A 22 -3.37 14.30 -2.46
C GLY A 22 -3.38 13.26 -1.34
N LYS A 23 -2.87 12.06 -1.63
CA LYS A 23 -2.76 10.94 -0.68
C LYS A 23 -2.06 11.34 0.63
N THR A 24 -0.83 11.82 0.56
CA THR A 24 -0.04 12.25 1.73
C THR A 24 -0.74 13.34 2.54
N THR A 25 -1.43 14.27 1.87
CA THR A 25 -2.25 15.28 2.55
C THR A 25 -3.39 14.64 3.32
N LEU A 26 -4.10 13.68 2.72
CA LEU A 26 -5.19 12.97 3.38
C LEU A 26 -4.69 12.15 4.58
N THR A 27 -3.56 11.46 4.45
CA THR A 27 -2.88 10.75 5.54
C THR A 27 -2.61 11.67 6.74
N GLU A 28 -2.02 12.84 6.50
CA GLU A 28 -1.75 13.85 7.55
C GLU A 28 -3.05 14.33 8.24
N LYS A 29 -4.14 14.44 7.48
CA LYS A 29 -5.43 14.84 8.07
C LYS A 29 -6.05 13.74 8.93
N PHE A 30 -5.94 12.48 8.56
CA PHE A 30 -6.38 11.37 9.42
C PHE A 30 -5.60 11.33 10.73
N LEU A 31 -4.29 11.52 10.70
CA LEU A 31 -3.47 11.61 11.91
C LEU A 31 -3.83 12.82 12.77
N LEU A 32 -4.22 13.95 12.16
CA LEU A 32 -4.68 15.14 12.86
C LEU A 32 -6.02 14.89 13.56
N PHE A 33 -7.00 14.33 12.86
CA PHE A 33 -8.32 14.00 13.44
C PHE A 33 -8.23 12.90 14.49
N GLY A 34 -7.32 11.93 14.33
CA GLY A 34 -7.01 10.92 15.34
C GLY A 34 -6.19 11.45 16.53
N GLY A 35 -5.85 12.75 16.55
CA GLY A 35 -5.05 13.33 17.64
C GLY A 35 -3.59 12.86 17.70
N ALA A 36 -3.14 12.08 16.72
CA ALA A 36 -1.78 11.55 16.67
C ALA A 36 -0.73 12.62 16.31
N ILE A 37 -1.14 13.71 15.68
CA ILE A 37 -0.33 14.90 15.40
C ILE A 37 -1.10 16.17 15.75
N GLN A 38 -0.39 17.22 16.17
CA GLN A 38 -1.01 18.49 16.54
C GLN A 38 -1.23 19.43 15.35
N VAL A 39 -0.43 19.33 14.32
CA VAL A 39 -0.49 20.16 13.10
C VAL A 39 -0.11 19.32 11.90
N ALA A 40 -0.98 19.23 10.91
CA ALA A 40 -0.66 18.57 9.64
C ALA A 40 0.41 19.36 8.87
N GLY A 41 1.37 18.64 8.25
CA GLY A 41 2.36 19.24 7.36
C GLY A 41 1.71 19.64 6.03
N ALA A 42 1.87 20.91 5.62
CA ALA A 42 1.43 21.33 4.29
C ALA A 42 2.44 20.90 3.23
N VAL A 43 2.03 20.02 2.34
CA VAL A 43 2.88 19.52 1.22
C VAL A 43 3.14 20.61 0.16
N LYS A 44 2.39 21.72 0.19
CA LYS A 44 2.51 22.83 -0.77
C LYS A 44 2.78 24.19 -0.13
N SER A 45 3.95 24.38 0.42
CA SER A 45 4.48 25.75 0.57
C SER A 45 5.99 25.67 0.62
N ASN A 46 6.67 26.23 -0.37
CA ASN A 46 8.11 26.50 -0.35
C ASN A 46 8.56 27.41 0.82
N LYS A 47 7.64 27.78 1.72
CA LYS A 47 7.89 28.65 2.88
C LYS A 47 7.81 27.94 4.23
N ILE A 48 7.27 26.72 4.34
CA ILE A 48 7.22 25.97 5.60
C ILE A 48 7.93 24.63 5.39
N LYS A 49 9.17 24.53 5.84
CA LYS A 49 10.04 23.33 5.78
C LYS A 49 9.61 22.24 6.79
N LYS A 50 8.33 21.86 6.84
CA LYS A 50 7.88 20.73 7.64
C LYS A 50 7.52 19.61 6.68
N ALA A 51 8.39 18.59 6.59
CA ALA A 51 8.14 17.38 5.80
C ALA A 51 6.90 16.64 6.35
N ALA A 52 6.18 15.95 5.48
CA ALA A 52 5.04 15.12 5.87
C ALA A 52 5.46 14.04 6.89
N THR A 53 4.53 13.65 7.76
CA THR A 53 4.78 12.63 8.80
C THR A 53 5.06 11.26 8.17
N SER A 54 4.46 10.97 7.03
CA SER A 54 4.66 9.74 6.25
C SER A 54 6.02 9.66 5.56
N ASP A 55 6.65 10.81 5.22
CA ASP A 55 7.92 10.85 4.49
C ASP A 55 9.11 10.81 5.47
N PHE A 56 9.60 9.64 5.78
CA PHE A 56 10.68 9.45 6.77
C PHE A 56 12.08 9.40 6.16
N MET A 57 12.22 9.03 4.87
CA MET A 57 13.52 9.04 4.20
C MET A 57 13.92 10.43 3.71
N GLU A 58 15.21 10.74 3.75
CA GLU A 58 15.73 12.02 3.26
C GLU A 58 15.50 12.20 1.75
N ILE A 59 15.58 11.12 0.97
CA ILE A 59 15.30 11.15 -0.48
C ILE A 59 13.83 11.46 -0.79
N GLU A 60 12.90 10.98 0.03
CA GLU A 60 11.47 11.32 -0.08
C GLU A 60 11.24 12.82 0.10
N ARG A 61 11.87 13.39 1.13
CA ARG A 61 11.78 14.83 1.43
C ARG A 61 12.41 15.69 0.36
N GLN A 62 13.55 15.27 -0.21
CA GLN A 62 14.23 15.99 -1.29
C GLN A 62 13.45 15.96 -2.60
N ARG A 63 12.81 14.82 -2.92
CA ARG A 63 12.05 14.62 -4.16
C ARG A 63 10.58 15.01 -4.05
N GLY A 64 10.04 15.07 -2.82
CA GLY A 64 8.62 15.32 -2.57
C GLY A 64 7.71 14.18 -2.98
N ILE A 65 8.22 12.94 -3.01
CA ILE A 65 7.47 11.73 -3.35
C ILE A 65 7.73 10.64 -2.31
N SER A 66 6.70 9.90 -1.93
CA SER A 66 6.85 8.73 -1.07
C SER A 66 7.42 7.55 -1.87
N VAL A 67 8.46 6.94 -1.34
CA VAL A 67 9.23 5.84 -1.97
C VAL A 67 8.86 4.49 -1.36
N ALA A 68 8.51 4.49 -0.07
CA ALA A 68 8.17 3.29 0.67
C ALA A 68 6.88 3.48 1.47
N THR A 69 6.15 2.39 1.71
CA THR A 69 4.96 2.41 2.58
C THR A 69 5.33 2.78 4.00
N SER A 70 4.61 3.73 4.58
CA SER A 70 4.67 4.07 6.00
C SER A 70 3.54 3.38 6.75
N VAL A 71 3.86 2.80 7.91
CA VAL A 71 2.87 2.20 8.82
C VAL A 71 2.64 3.14 9.99
N MET A 72 1.40 3.49 10.25
CA MET A 72 1.01 4.40 11.31
C MET A 72 -0.25 3.87 11.99
N SER A 73 -0.36 4.09 13.31
CA SER A 73 -1.55 3.72 14.06
C SER A 73 -2.05 4.92 14.86
N PHE A 74 -3.35 5.01 15.05
CA PHE A 74 -4.01 6.00 15.90
C PHE A 74 -5.34 5.45 16.42
N GLU A 75 -5.85 6.07 17.47
CA GLU A 75 -7.18 5.74 17.99
C GLU A 75 -8.18 6.81 17.55
N TYR A 76 -9.34 6.39 17.08
CA TYR A 76 -10.43 7.29 16.70
C TYR A 76 -11.78 6.71 17.11
N GLN A 77 -12.52 7.43 17.96
CA GLN A 77 -13.82 7.03 18.49
C GLN A 77 -13.82 5.58 19.07
N GLY A 78 -12.78 5.22 19.82
CA GLY A 78 -12.65 3.88 20.43
C GLY A 78 -12.25 2.76 19.46
N THR A 79 -11.96 3.11 18.20
CA THR A 79 -11.44 2.19 17.18
C THR A 79 -9.95 2.40 17.00
N LEU A 80 -9.16 1.31 17.08
CA LEU A 80 -7.75 1.32 16.74
C LEU A 80 -7.59 1.21 15.22
N VAL A 81 -7.04 2.25 14.63
CA VAL A 81 -6.88 2.37 13.18
C VAL A 81 -5.41 2.15 12.82
N ASN A 82 -5.14 1.17 11.97
CA ASN A 82 -3.84 0.92 11.37
C ASN A 82 -3.87 1.42 9.92
N LEU A 83 -3.12 2.46 9.64
CA LEU A 83 -3.04 3.12 8.34
C LEU A 83 -1.71 2.81 7.68
N LEU A 84 -1.78 2.32 6.43
CA LEU A 84 -0.63 2.05 5.59
C LEU A 84 -0.63 3.04 4.43
N ASP A 85 0.25 4.05 4.50
CA ASP A 85 0.40 5.07 3.45
C ASP A 85 1.36 4.55 2.37
N THR A 86 0.84 4.22 1.19
CA THR A 86 1.60 3.58 0.11
C THR A 86 2.26 4.61 -0.81
N PRO A 87 3.36 4.27 -1.50
CA PRO A 87 3.88 5.14 -2.56
C PRO A 87 2.88 5.27 -3.72
N GLY A 88 2.73 6.50 -4.25
CA GLY A 88 1.82 6.76 -5.39
C GLY A 88 2.48 6.50 -6.75
N HIS A 89 3.81 6.53 -6.83
CA HIS A 89 4.54 6.43 -8.10
C HIS A 89 4.58 4.99 -8.62
N LYS A 90 4.39 4.79 -9.92
CA LYS A 90 4.35 3.47 -10.58
C LYS A 90 5.62 2.63 -10.35
N ASP A 91 6.77 3.27 -10.24
CA ASP A 91 8.04 2.58 -10.02
C ASP A 91 8.11 1.85 -8.67
N PHE A 92 7.27 2.23 -7.71
CA PHE A 92 7.14 1.59 -6.39
C PHE A 92 5.84 0.79 -6.23
N ALA A 93 5.17 0.47 -7.32
CA ALA A 93 3.90 -0.27 -7.30
C ALA A 93 4.00 -1.63 -6.59
N GLU A 94 5.17 -2.29 -6.66
CA GLU A 94 5.41 -3.57 -5.99
C GLU A 94 5.27 -3.48 -4.47
N ASP A 95 5.81 -2.42 -3.84
CA ASP A 95 5.62 -2.16 -2.40
C ASP A 95 4.14 -1.92 -2.06
N THR A 96 3.44 -1.18 -2.92
CA THR A 96 1.99 -0.96 -2.78
C THR A 96 1.22 -2.28 -2.87
N PHE A 97 1.52 -3.14 -3.85
CA PHE A 97 0.82 -4.41 -4.02
C PHE A 97 1.05 -5.36 -2.84
N ARG A 98 2.27 -5.43 -2.29
CA ARG A 98 2.55 -6.19 -1.07
C ARG A 98 1.80 -5.61 0.13
N THR A 99 1.76 -4.30 0.27
CA THR A 99 1.01 -3.62 1.32
C THR A 99 -0.47 -3.95 1.27
N LEU A 100 -1.07 -4.02 0.06
CA LEU A 100 -2.47 -4.41 -0.12
C LEU A 100 -2.77 -5.83 0.37
N THR A 101 -1.77 -6.70 0.54
CA THR A 101 -1.97 -8.02 1.16
C THR A 101 -2.18 -7.94 2.67
N ALA A 102 -1.68 -6.89 3.31
CA ALA A 102 -1.69 -6.73 4.75
C ALA A 102 -2.92 -5.95 5.26
N VAL A 103 -3.78 -5.45 4.38
CA VAL A 103 -4.95 -4.64 4.77
C VAL A 103 -6.28 -5.36 4.57
N ASP A 104 -7.33 -4.85 5.19
CA ASP A 104 -8.69 -5.38 5.09
C ASP A 104 -9.62 -4.48 4.27
N SER A 105 -9.19 -3.24 3.99
CA SER A 105 -9.89 -2.29 3.13
C SER A 105 -8.91 -1.26 2.54
N VAL A 106 -9.39 -0.47 1.59
CA VAL A 106 -8.59 0.52 0.87
C VAL A 106 -9.36 1.83 0.75
N ILE A 107 -8.67 2.96 0.88
CA ILE A 107 -9.17 4.26 0.48
C ILE A 107 -8.43 4.66 -0.81
N LEU A 108 -9.19 4.78 -1.90
CA LEU A 108 -8.72 5.24 -3.19
C LEU A 108 -8.94 6.75 -3.31
N VAL A 109 -7.88 7.52 -3.48
CA VAL A 109 -7.96 8.97 -3.68
C VAL A 109 -7.93 9.28 -5.18
N VAL A 110 -8.98 9.95 -5.67
CA VAL A 110 -9.13 10.39 -7.06
C VAL A 110 -9.10 11.92 -7.11
N ASP A 111 -8.36 12.48 -8.05
CA ASP A 111 -8.30 13.94 -8.30
C ASP A 111 -9.54 14.36 -9.09
N SER A 112 -10.35 15.29 -8.58
CA SER A 112 -11.56 15.80 -9.25
C SER A 112 -11.28 16.48 -10.60
N VAL A 113 -10.05 16.96 -10.81
CA VAL A 113 -9.63 17.63 -12.05
C VAL A 113 -9.22 16.60 -13.11
N ASN A 114 -8.37 15.65 -12.72
CA ASN A 114 -7.80 14.67 -13.66
C ASN A 114 -8.71 13.44 -13.88
N GLY A 115 -9.45 13.04 -12.83
CA GLY A 115 -10.27 11.83 -12.85
C GLY A 115 -9.44 10.55 -12.71
N VAL A 116 -9.79 9.52 -13.47
CA VAL A 116 -9.12 8.22 -13.43
C VAL A 116 -7.85 8.23 -14.27
N GLU A 117 -6.72 8.00 -13.60
CA GLU A 117 -5.38 7.99 -14.20
C GLU A 117 -4.81 6.56 -14.25
N GLU A 118 -3.73 6.35 -15.02
CA GLU A 118 -3.17 5.01 -15.29
C GLU A 118 -2.88 4.20 -14.01
N GLN A 119 -2.25 4.84 -13.02
CA GLN A 119 -1.92 4.15 -11.77
C GLN A 119 -3.17 3.78 -10.96
N THR A 120 -4.22 4.59 -11.01
CA THR A 120 -5.52 4.31 -10.40
C THR A 120 -6.11 3.00 -10.93
N ARG A 121 -6.09 2.81 -12.26
CA ARG A 121 -6.58 1.57 -12.91
C ARG A 121 -5.80 0.34 -12.45
N ARG A 122 -4.47 0.43 -12.44
CA ARG A 122 -3.59 -0.69 -12.03
C ARG A 122 -3.83 -1.09 -10.57
N LEU A 123 -3.89 -0.12 -9.67
CA LEU A 123 -4.13 -0.37 -8.25
C LEU A 123 -5.52 -0.97 -8.01
N MET A 124 -6.53 -0.44 -8.69
CA MET A 124 -7.90 -0.94 -8.57
C MET A 124 -8.05 -2.37 -9.11
N GLN A 125 -7.33 -2.72 -10.18
CA GLN A 125 -7.31 -4.09 -10.68
C GLN A 125 -6.84 -5.08 -9.61
N VAL A 126 -5.81 -4.73 -8.83
CA VAL A 126 -5.33 -5.57 -7.73
C VAL A 126 -6.36 -5.68 -6.60
N CYS A 127 -7.00 -4.57 -6.23
CA CYS A 127 -8.07 -4.58 -5.21
C CYS A 127 -9.22 -5.52 -5.63
N ARG A 128 -9.65 -5.46 -6.90
CA ARG A 128 -10.70 -6.32 -7.45
C ARG A 128 -10.32 -7.80 -7.47
N MET A 129 -9.11 -8.14 -7.93
CA MET A 129 -8.61 -9.53 -7.92
C MET A 129 -8.65 -10.13 -6.51
N ARG A 130 -8.47 -9.32 -5.49
CA ARG A 130 -8.46 -9.72 -4.08
C ARG A 130 -9.81 -9.53 -3.39
N LYS A 131 -10.80 -8.97 -4.08
CA LYS A 131 -12.09 -8.57 -3.49
C LYS A 131 -11.94 -7.68 -2.26
N THR A 132 -10.94 -6.80 -2.29
CA THR A 132 -10.68 -5.87 -1.19
C THR A 132 -11.71 -4.74 -1.23
N PRO A 133 -12.46 -4.47 -0.15
CA PRO A 133 -13.38 -3.35 -0.07
C PRO A 133 -12.68 -2.02 -0.31
N VAL A 134 -13.26 -1.17 -1.17
CA VAL A 134 -12.68 0.13 -1.56
C VAL A 134 -13.66 1.24 -1.22
N ILE A 135 -13.17 2.30 -0.58
CA ILE A 135 -13.85 3.59 -0.46
C ILE A 135 -13.17 4.57 -1.40
N VAL A 136 -13.93 5.36 -2.14
CA VAL A 136 -13.40 6.38 -3.05
C VAL A 136 -13.51 7.76 -2.38
N PHE A 137 -12.40 8.49 -2.33
CA PHE A 137 -12.38 9.90 -1.93
C PHE A 137 -12.04 10.77 -3.13
N ILE A 138 -13.02 11.51 -3.64
CA ILE A 138 -12.85 12.49 -4.71
C ILE A 138 -12.33 13.79 -4.09
N ASN A 139 -11.05 14.05 -4.31
CA ASN A 139 -10.28 15.12 -3.68
C ASN A 139 -10.13 16.34 -4.59
N LYS A 140 -9.74 17.47 -4.00
CA LYS A 140 -9.43 18.75 -4.66
C LYS A 140 -10.66 19.47 -5.22
N LEU A 141 -11.80 19.32 -4.60
CA LEU A 141 -13.01 20.09 -4.98
C LEU A 141 -12.88 21.62 -4.80
N ASP A 142 -11.82 22.08 -4.14
CA ASP A 142 -11.41 23.48 -4.11
C ASP A 142 -10.87 24.00 -5.46
N ARG A 143 -10.84 23.16 -6.49
CA ARG A 143 -10.42 23.47 -7.85
C ARG A 143 -11.55 23.23 -8.84
N ASP A 144 -11.52 23.98 -9.94
CA ASP A 144 -12.40 23.72 -11.07
C ASP A 144 -12.01 22.36 -11.69
N GLY A 145 -12.91 21.41 -11.65
CA GLY A 145 -12.71 20.02 -12.08
C GLY A 145 -13.81 19.54 -13.03
N LYS A 146 -13.85 18.22 -13.25
CA LYS A 146 -14.87 17.55 -14.05
C LYS A 146 -16.26 17.70 -13.41
N ASN A 147 -17.32 17.59 -14.22
CA ASN A 147 -18.67 17.45 -13.69
C ASN A 147 -18.75 16.21 -12.77
N ARG A 148 -19.50 16.34 -11.68
CA ARG A 148 -19.57 15.29 -10.64
C ARG A 148 -20.16 13.98 -11.14
N PHE A 149 -21.24 14.05 -11.92
CA PHE A 149 -21.88 12.87 -12.50
C PHE A 149 -21.00 12.22 -13.56
N ASP A 150 -20.39 13.03 -14.45
CA ASP A 150 -19.46 12.52 -15.47
C ASP A 150 -18.25 11.83 -14.83
N LEU A 151 -17.77 12.34 -13.68
CA LEU A 151 -16.67 11.75 -12.95
C LEU A 151 -17.06 10.43 -12.28
N LEU A 152 -18.27 10.31 -11.73
CA LEU A 152 -18.78 9.04 -11.22
C LEU A 152 -18.89 8.01 -12.34
N GLU A 153 -19.48 8.38 -13.49
CA GLU A 153 -19.58 7.48 -14.66
C GLU A 153 -18.18 7.04 -15.14
N GLU A 154 -17.21 7.97 -15.22
CA GLU A 154 -15.83 7.65 -15.58
C GLU A 154 -15.22 6.63 -14.62
N ILE A 155 -15.37 6.82 -13.28
CA ILE A 155 -14.83 5.91 -12.28
C ILE A 155 -15.48 4.53 -12.40
N GLU A 156 -16.80 4.44 -12.51
CA GLU A 156 -17.51 3.17 -12.65
C GLU A 156 -17.06 2.40 -13.88
N LYS A 157 -17.00 3.07 -15.02
CA LYS A 157 -16.64 2.48 -16.30
C LYS A 157 -15.17 2.03 -16.32
N GLU A 158 -14.25 2.90 -15.91
CA GLU A 158 -12.83 2.65 -16.02
C GLU A 158 -12.28 1.71 -14.95
N LEU A 159 -12.85 1.76 -13.75
CA LEU A 159 -12.44 0.89 -12.65
C LEU A 159 -13.31 -0.37 -12.54
N SER A 160 -14.41 -0.45 -13.31
CA SER A 160 -15.38 -1.56 -13.33
C SER A 160 -15.85 -1.92 -11.92
N ILE A 161 -16.30 -0.93 -11.15
CA ILE A 161 -16.86 -1.05 -9.81
C ILE A 161 -18.08 -0.15 -9.74
N SER A 162 -19.17 -0.62 -9.11
CA SER A 162 -20.34 0.22 -8.85
C SER A 162 -20.03 1.21 -7.75
N LEU A 163 -20.50 2.44 -7.87
CA LEU A 163 -20.31 3.49 -6.88
C LEU A 163 -21.57 3.70 -6.04
N HIS A 164 -21.39 4.25 -4.84
CA HIS A 164 -22.50 4.72 -4.01
C HIS A 164 -22.10 6.04 -3.32
N PRO A 165 -22.60 7.20 -3.78
CA PRO A 165 -22.35 8.48 -3.13
C PRO A 165 -22.83 8.48 -1.67
N MET A 166 -21.93 8.80 -0.74
CA MET A 166 -22.25 8.97 0.68
C MET A 166 -22.40 10.45 1.06
N THR A 167 -21.64 11.29 0.38
CA THR A 167 -21.74 12.75 0.50
C THR A 167 -21.90 13.36 -0.89
N TRP A 168 -22.56 14.52 -0.98
CA TRP A 168 -22.68 15.26 -2.22
C TRP A 168 -22.14 16.68 -2.08
N PRO A 169 -21.27 17.15 -2.98
CA PRO A 169 -20.66 18.46 -2.86
C PRO A 169 -21.59 19.56 -3.34
N ILE A 170 -21.52 20.70 -2.65
CA ILE A 170 -22.24 21.92 -3.00
C ILE A 170 -21.28 22.83 -3.74
N ASN A 171 -21.48 22.91 -5.05
CA ASN A 171 -20.57 23.59 -5.98
C ASN A 171 -19.17 22.96 -6.02
N GLN A 172 -18.23 23.61 -6.71
CA GLN A 172 -16.83 23.23 -6.82
C GLN A 172 -15.96 24.46 -7.14
N GLY A 173 -14.64 24.28 -7.11
CA GLY A 173 -13.70 25.37 -7.35
C GLY A 173 -13.79 26.45 -6.27
N LYS A 174 -13.80 27.70 -6.67
CA LYS A 174 -13.90 28.85 -5.75
C LYS A 174 -15.26 28.95 -5.07
N ASP A 175 -16.29 28.36 -5.67
CA ASP A 175 -17.67 28.37 -5.19
C ASP A 175 -18.01 27.14 -4.33
N PHE A 176 -17.04 26.29 -4.03
CA PHE A 176 -17.23 25.11 -3.19
C PHE A 176 -17.61 25.54 -1.77
N LYS A 177 -18.86 25.27 -1.38
CA LYS A 177 -19.44 25.69 -0.10
C LYS A 177 -19.39 24.62 0.98
N GLY A 178 -19.46 23.34 0.61
CA GLY A 178 -19.55 22.26 1.58
C GLY A 178 -20.01 20.95 0.97
N VAL A 179 -20.40 20.03 1.82
CA VAL A 179 -20.98 18.73 1.44
C VAL A 179 -22.30 18.50 2.17
N TYR A 180 -23.22 17.83 1.48
CA TYR A 180 -24.42 17.25 2.08
C TYR A 180 -24.18 15.77 2.33
N ASP A 181 -24.34 15.32 3.58
CA ASP A 181 -24.26 13.91 3.96
C ASP A 181 -25.62 13.24 3.64
N LEU A 182 -25.63 12.38 2.64
CA LEU A 182 -26.84 11.71 2.15
C LEU A 182 -27.41 10.72 3.18
N HIS A 183 -26.55 10.09 3.99
CA HIS A 183 -26.98 9.12 4.98
C HIS A 183 -27.51 9.79 6.27
N ASN A 184 -26.77 10.79 6.80
CA ASN A 184 -27.13 11.46 8.03
C ASN A 184 -28.10 12.64 7.83
N LYS A 185 -28.43 12.98 6.57
CA LYS A 185 -29.26 14.14 6.19
C LYS A 185 -28.78 15.42 6.87
N SER A 186 -27.50 15.72 6.71
CA SER A 186 -26.88 16.88 7.35
C SER A 186 -26.03 17.66 6.36
N LEU A 187 -26.08 18.99 6.51
CA LEU A 187 -25.30 19.93 5.73
C LEU A 187 -24.04 20.32 6.51
N ARG A 188 -22.89 20.21 5.87
CA ARG A 188 -21.66 20.73 6.42
C ARG A 188 -21.08 21.80 5.52
N LEU A 189 -21.09 23.03 6.01
CA LEU A 189 -20.54 24.19 5.32
C LEU A 189 -19.07 24.38 5.72
N PHE A 190 -18.27 24.79 4.77
CA PHE A 190 -16.85 25.03 4.94
C PHE A 190 -16.54 26.52 4.91
N THR A 191 -15.92 26.99 5.95
CA THR A 191 -15.40 28.36 6.01
C THR A 191 -13.88 28.29 5.81
N ALA A 192 -13.39 28.98 4.77
CA ALA A 192 -11.96 29.04 4.53
C ALA A 192 -11.24 29.61 5.76
N ASN A 193 -10.17 28.93 6.22
CA ASN A 193 -9.33 29.29 7.37
C ASN A 193 -9.89 29.11 8.79
N THR A 194 -11.04 28.48 8.99
CA THR A 194 -11.43 28.01 10.33
C THR A 194 -10.64 26.77 10.74
N LYS A 195 -10.26 26.70 12.01
CA LYS A 195 -9.66 25.47 12.56
C LYS A 195 -10.70 24.36 12.46
N ALA A 196 -10.43 23.33 11.69
CA ALA A 196 -11.33 22.24 11.32
C ALA A 196 -11.87 21.37 12.48
N THR A 197 -11.80 21.84 13.71
CA THR A 197 -12.24 21.17 14.93
C THR A 197 -13.59 21.64 15.45
N GLU A 198 -14.18 22.69 14.87
CA GLU A 198 -15.50 23.19 15.27
C GLU A 198 -16.59 22.52 14.41
N ASP A 199 -17.61 21.99 15.07
CA ASP A 199 -18.74 21.29 14.45
C ASP A 199 -19.73 22.30 13.86
N ASP A 200 -19.48 22.77 12.65
CA ASP A 200 -20.43 23.57 11.86
C ASP A 200 -21.42 22.67 11.08
N THR A 201 -21.90 21.61 11.74
CA THR A 201 -22.87 20.68 11.12
C THR A 201 -24.28 21.18 11.34
N ILE A 202 -25.00 21.41 10.25
CA ILE A 202 -26.42 21.80 10.25
C ILE A 202 -27.25 20.55 9.97
N SER A 203 -28.06 20.14 10.94
CA SER A 203 -29.02 19.05 10.73
C SER A 203 -30.16 19.53 9.86
N ILE A 204 -30.48 18.78 8.80
CA ILE A 204 -31.57 19.04 7.86
C ILE A 204 -32.62 17.95 8.07
N THR A 205 -33.84 18.32 8.42
CA THR A 205 -34.93 17.36 8.64
C THR A 205 -35.28 16.61 7.36
N ASP A 206 -35.43 17.37 6.29
CA ASP A 206 -35.58 16.91 4.90
C ASP A 206 -35.13 18.00 3.93
N LEU A 207 -35.09 17.69 2.64
CA LEU A 207 -34.65 18.63 1.61
C LEU A 207 -35.59 19.84 1.39
N SER A 208 -36.83 19.81 1.94
CA SER A 208 -37.76 20.93 1.89
C SER A 208 -37.55 21.93 3.04
N ASP A 209 -36.64 21.64 3.99
CA ASP A 209 -36.35 22.48 5.14
C ASP A 209 -35.84 23.86 4.69
N ALA A 210 -36.47 24.93 5.19
CA ALA A 210 -36.11 26.29 4.87
C ALA A 210 -34.66 26.65 5.29
N VAL A 211 -34.11 25.94 6.27
CA VAL A 211 -32.71 26.10 6.72
C VAL A 211 -31.75 25.86 5.57
N LEU A 212 -32.11 25.01 4.59
CA LEU A 212 -31.29 24.75 3.41
C LEU A 212 -31.18 26.00 2.53
N ASP A 213 -32.32 26.67 2.26
CA ASP A 213 -32.37 27.92 1.46
C ASP A 213 -31.65 29.07 2.19
N GLU A 214 -31.86 29.20 3.50
CA GLU A 214 -31.18 30.19 4.33
C GLU A 214 -29.66 30.01 4.35
N SER A 215 -29.19 28.76 4.38
CA SER A 215 -27.76 28.42 4.48
C SER A 215 -27.03 28.51 3.15
N LEU A 216 -27.66 28.09 2.04
CA LEU A 216 -27.04 27.97 0.71
C LEU A 216 -27.44 29.11 -0.26
N GLY A 217 -28.62 29.69 -0.06
CA GLY A 217 -29.34 30.54 -1.00
C GLY A 217 -30.17 29.70 -1.99
N ASP A 218 -31.24 30.30 -2.53
CA ASP A 218 -32.27 29.64 -3.32
C ASP A 218 -31.72 28.79 -4.48
N ARG A 219 -30.73 29.32 -5.19
CA ARG A 219 -30.15 28.66 -6.36
C ARG A 219 -29.42 27.37 -6.01
N ASP A 220 -28.52 27.41 -5.04
CA ASP A 220 -27.68 26.27 -4.69
C ASP A 220 -28.50 25.22 -3.90
N ALA A 221 -29.49 25.66 -3.13
CA ALA A 221 -30.45 24.76 -2.47
C ALA A 221 -31.32 24.03 -3.50
N ALA A 222 -31.83 24.71 -4.54
CA ALA A 222 -32.60 24.10 -5.61
C ALA A 222 -31.75 23.05 -6.38
N GLN A 223 -30.50 23.41 -6.72
CA GLN A 223 -29.59 22.49 -7.41
C GLN A 223 -29.29 21.25 -6.56
N LEU A 224 -29.06 21.44 -5.24
CA LEU A 224 -28.82 20.30 -4.35
C LEU A 224 -30.02 19.36 -4.28
N ARG A 225 -31.25 19.89 -4.25
CA ARG A 225 -32.49 19.08 -4.27
C ARG A 225 -32.58 18.23 -5.54
N GLU A 226 -32.35 18.85 -6.71
CA GLU A 226 -32.33 18.14 -7.99
C GLU A 226 -31.25 17.04 -8.02
N ASP A 227 -30.04 17.37 -7.60
CA ASP A 227 -28.93 16.42 -7.59
C ASP A 227 -29.23 15.22 -6.66
N VAL A 228 -29.77 15.47 -5.45
CA VAL A 228 -30.10 14.38 -4.49
C VAL A 228 -31.25 13.52 -4.99
N GLU A 229 -32.27 14.11 -5.61
CA GLU A 229 -33.37 13.32 -6.23
C GLU A 229 -32.85 12.35 -7.30
N LEU A 230 -31.89 12.83 -8.14
CA LEU A 230 -31.25 12.00 -9.13
C LEU A 230 -30.42 10.86 -8.49
N ILE A 231 -29.66 11.17 -7.43
CA ILE A 231 -28.83 10.21 -6.73
C ILE A 231 -29.69 9.11 -6.09
N ASP A 232 -30.74 9.49 -5.38
CA ASP A 232 -31.66 8.55 -4.73
C ASP A 232 -32.35 7.65 -5.78
N GLY A 233 -32.68 8.20 -6.96
CA GLY A 233 -33.27 7.43 -8.05
C GLY A 233 -32.33 6.43 -8.71
N VAL A 234 -31.02 6.70 -8.70
CA VAL A 234 -29.99 5.87 -9.38
C VAL A 234 -29.33 4.88 -8.45
N TYR A 235 -28.94 5.32 -7.24
CA TYR A 235 -28.06 4.53 -6.36
C TYR A 235 -28.81 3.83 -5.19
N GLY A 236 -29.97 4.35 -4.76
CA GLY A 236 -30.74 3.80 -3.64
C GLY A 236 -29.98 3.84 -2.30
N GLU A 237 -30.12 2.80 -1.46
CA GLU A 237 -29.40 2.66 -0.20
C GLU A 237 -28.16 1.79 -0.35
N LEU A 238 -27.08 2.15 0.40
CA LEU A 238 -25.85 1.36 0.42
C LEU A 238 -26.10 0.00 1.08
N ASP A 239 -25.85 -1.08 0.34
CA ASP A 239 -25.76 -2.42 0.92
C ASP A 239 -24.37 -2.67 1.50
N PRO A 240 -24.23 -2.81 2.85
CA PRO A 240 -22.93 -3.05 3.47
C PRO A 240 -22.26 -4.35 3.05
N GLU A 241 -23.03 -5.37 2.67
CA GLU A 241 -22.48 -6.65 2.23
C GLU A 241 -21.86 -6.53 0.83
N SER A 242 -22.49 -5.81 -0.09
CA SER A 242 -21.92 -5.51 -1.41
C SER A 242 -20.63 -4.70 -1.31
N TYR A 243 -20.55 -3.75 -0.36
CA TYR A 243 -19.30 -3.05 -0.06
C TYR A 243 -18.22 -4.01 0.45
N ARG A 244 -18.53 -4.88 1.42
CA ARG A 244 -17.58 -5.85 1.98
C ARG A 244 -17.11 -6.89 0.96
N ALA A 245 -17.97 -7.23 0.01
CA ALA A 245 -17.63 -8.12 -1.12
C ALA A 245 -16.72 -7.46 -2.16
N GLY A 246 -16.54 -6.12 -2.12
CA GLY A 246 -15.78 -5.34 -3.06
C GLY A 246 -16.51 -5.06 -4.39
N ASP A 247 -17.84 -5.20 -4.41
CA ASP A 247 -18.67 -4.97 -5.60
C ASP A 247 -19.13 -3.52 -5.72
N VAL A 248 -19.32 -2.84 -4.58
CA VAL A 248 -19.75 -1.43 -4.49
C VAL A 248 -18.73 -0.62 -3.69
N ALA A 249 -18.39 0.57 -4.18
CA ALA A 249 -17.51 1.51 -3.49
C ALA A 249 -18.29 2.75 -2.98
N PRO A 250 -18.36 2.98 -1.67
CA PRO A 250 -18.84 4.25 -1.12
C PRO A 250 -17.97 5.42 -1.59
N VAL A 251 -18.60 6.54 -1.99
CA VAL A 251 -17.91 7.72 -2.52
C VAL A 251 -18.09 8.91 -1.59
N PHE A 252 -16.98 9.57 -1.28
CA PHE A 252 -16.93 10.82 -0.53
C PHE A 252 -16.28 11.91 -1.36
N PHE A 253 -16.78 13.12 -1.22
CA PHE A 253 -16.28 14.31 -1.89
C PHE A 253 -15.62 15.27 -0.90
N GLY A 254 -14.49 15.88 -1.29
CA GLY A 254 -13.85 16.83 -0.39
C GLY A 254 -12.61 17.54 -0.92
N SER A 255 -11.94 18.23 -0.01
CA SER A 255 -10.63 18.86 -0.21
C SER A 255 -9.75 18.59 1.00
N ALA A 256 -8.82 17.65 0.85
CA ALA A 256 -7.92 17.26 1.94
C ALA A 256 -7.07 18.46 2.44
N VAL A 257 -6.64 19.36 1.57
CA VAL A 257 -5.87 20.55 1.97
C VAL A 257 -6.65 21.42 2.95
N ASN A 258 -7.96 21.57 2.72
CA ASN A 258 -8.84 22.42 3.50
C ASN A 258 -9.56 21.67 4.64
N ASN A 259 -9.32 20.38 4.84
CA ASN A 259 -10.01 19.47 5.78
C ASN A 259 -11.49 19.18 5.43
N PHE A 260 -11.93 19.49 4.21
CA PHE A 260 -13.33 19.38 3.81
C PHE A 260 -13.68 17.96 3.39
N GLY A 261 -14.76 17.39 3.94
CA GLY A 261 -15.23 16.03 3.66
C GLY A 261 -14.38 14.91 4.26
N VAL A 262 -13.26 15.23 4.93
CA VAL A 262 -12.33 14.23 5.47
C VAL A 262 -12.87 13.59 6.74
N LYS A 263 -13.47 14.38 7.64
CA LYS A 263 -14.07 13.88 8.89
C LYS A 263 -15.28 12.99 8.58
N GLU A 264 -16.14 13.41 7.66
CA GLU A 264 -17.31 12.66 7.22
C GLU A 264 -16.91 11.26 6.68
N MET A 265 -15.86 11.25 5.85
CA MET A 265 -15.33 9.97 5.35
C MET A 265 -14.74 9.12 6.48
N LEU A 266 -13.99 9.70 7.42
CA LEU A 266 -13.41 8.95 8.53
C LEU A 266 -14.49 8.39 9.48
N ASP A 267 -15.52 9.18 9.81
CA ASP A 267 -16.66 8.76 10.62
C ASP A 267 -17.44 7.62 9.96
N ALA A 268 -17.70 7.72 8.66
CA ALA A 268 -18.32 6.65 7.91
C ALA A 268 -17.41 5.42 7.81
N PHE A 269 -16.11 5.62 7.54
CA PHE A 269 -15.13 4.54 7.42
C PHE A 269 -15.13 3.64 8.66
N ILE A 270 -15.00 4.17 9.87
CA ILE A 270 -14.98 3.33 11.08
C ILE A 270 -16.28 2.56 11.30
N ARG A 271 -17.40 3.07 10.79
CA ARG A 271 -18.71 2.45 10.87
C ARG A 271 -18.90 1.29 9.87
N ILE A 272 -18.51 1.49 8.59
CA ILE A 272 -18.78 0.54 7.50
C ILE A 272 -17.62 -0.39 7.16
N ALA A 273 -16.36 0.05 7.35
CA ALA A 273 -15.18 -0.75 7.02
C ALA A 273 -15.17 -2.08 7.80
N PRO A 274 -14.79 -3.18 7.15
CA PRO A 274 -14.74 -4.47 7.82
C PRO A 274 -13.69 -4.47 8.93
N PRO A 275 -13.92 -5.21 10.03
CA PRO A 275 -12.86 -5.60 10.94
C PRO A 275 -11.87 -6.53 10.22
N PRO A 276 -10.76 -6.93 10.86
CA PRO A 276 -9.84 -7.91 10.31
C PRO A 276 -10.55 -9.16 9.80
N GLN A 277 -10.17 -9.62 8.60
CA GLN A 277 -10.82 -10.67 7.86
C GLN A 277 -10.02 -11.98 7.90
N ASP A 278 -10.69 -13.09 7.58
CA ASP A 278 -10.10 -14.40 7.38
C ASP A 278 -9.06 -14.38 6.25
N ARG A 279 -8.13 -15.32 6.24
CA ARG A 279 -7.02 -15.38 5.27
C ARG A 279 -6.86 -16.77 4.67
N GLU A 280 -6.45 -16.81 3.40
CA GLU A 280 -6.08 -18.05 2.75
C GLU A 280 -4.61 -18.41 3.07
N THR A 281 -4.38 -19.68 3.32
CA THR A 281 -3.03 -20.23 3.53
C THR A 281 -2.74 -21.35 2.53
N SER A 282 -1.51 -21.84 2.52
CA SER A 282 -1.09 -22.93 1.63
C SER A 282 -1.82 -24.26 1.90
N THR A 283 -2.39 -24.43 3.08
CA THR A 283 -3.01 -25.69 3.51
C THR A 283 -4.49 -25.60 3.82
N ARG A 284 -4.98 -24.40 4.20
CA ARG A 284 -6.37 -24.23 4.66
C ARG A 284 -6.80 -22.76 4.68
N HIS A 285 -8.09 -22.55 4.79
CA HIS A 285 -8.66 -21.27 5.18
C HIS A 285 -8.44 -21.03 6.68
N LEU A 286 -7.92 -19.85 7.05
CA LEU A 286 -7.62 -19.45 8.42
C LEU A 286 -8.65 -18.45 8.89
N ALA A 287 -9.42 -18.81 9.91
CA ALA A 287 -10.38 -17.89 10.51
C ALA A 287 -9.67 -16.88 11.42
N VAL A 288 -10.02 -15.61 11.30
CA VAL A 288 -9.48 -14.53 12.14
C VAL A 288 -9.74 -14.74 13.63
N SER A 289 -10.80 -15.48 13.96
CA SER A 289 -11.24 -15.79 15.33
C SER A 289 -10.47 -16.93 15.99
N GLU A 290 -9.52 -17.58 15.31
CA GLU A 290 -8.71 -18.64 15.90
C GLU A 290 -7.88 -18.13 17.07
N GLU A 291 -7.72 -18.98 18.10
CA GLU A 291 -7.00 -18.60 19.33
C GLU A 291 -5.48 -18.68 19.20
N LYS A 292 -4.99 -19.56 18.32
CA LYS A 292 -3.56 -19.68 18.04
C LYS A 292 -3.08 -18.51 17.20
N PHE A 293 -1.94 -17.97 17.61
CA PHE A 293 -1.32 -16.88 16.87
C PHE A 293 -0.82 -17.34 15.48
N SER A 294 -1.06 -16.50 14.51
CA SER A 294 -0.39 -16.52 13.23
C SER A 294 -0.27 -15.12 12.62
N GLY A 295 0.76 -14.95 11.80
CA GLY A 295 0.98 -13.70 11.09
C GLY A 295 2.07 -13.85 10.03
N PHE A 296 2.18 -12.88 9.13
CA PHE A 296 3.16 -12.89 8.05
C PHE A 296 3.90 -11.56 7.90
N ILE A 297 5.12 -11.65 7.39
CA ILE A 297 5.97 -10.50 7.06
C ILE A 297 5.59 -10.01 5.66
N PHE A 298 5.03 -8.81 5.56
CA PHE A 298 4.68 -8.21 4.27
C PHE A 298 5.69 -7.15 3.80
N LYS A 299 6.52 -6.64 4.72
CA LYS A 299 7.49 -5.59 4.43
C LYS A 299 8.71 -5.73 5.32
N ILE A 300 9.88 -5.39 4.78
CA ILE A 300 11.11 -5.23 5.54
C ILE A 300 11.68 -3.85 5.21
N HIS A 301 12.26 -3.19 6.19
CA HIS A 301 12.95 -1.91 6.02
C HIS A 301 14.25 -1.90 6.81
N ALA A 302 15.37 -1.64 6.14
CA ALA A 302 16.67 -1.47 6.79
C ALA A 302 16.98 0.02 6.96
N ASN A 303 17.79 0.32 8.00
CA ASN A 303 18.29 1.67 8.27
C ASN A 303 17.20 2.74 8.44
N LEU A 304 16.10 2.39 9.09
CA LEU A 304 15.01 3.33 9.40
C LEU A 304 15.51 4.54 10.22
N ASP A 305 16.48 4.31 11.09
CA ASP A 305 17.27 5.36 11.74
C ASP A 305 18.68 5.36 11.16
N PRO A 306 19.13 6.46 10.48
CA PRO A 306 20.47 6.55 9.92
C PRO A 306 21.61 6.40 10.96
N LYS A 307 21.32 6.64 12.23
CA LYS A 307 22.27 6.50 13.36
C LYS A 307 22.39 5.06 13.87
N HIS A 308 21.34 4.27 13.66
CA HIS A 308 21.26 2.88 14.07
C HIS A 308 21.02 2.03 12.84
N ARG A 309 21.89 1.05 12.57
CA ARG A 309 21.76 0.14 11.42
C ARG A 309 20.71 -0.94 11.74
N ASP A 310 19.50 -0.50 12.05
CA ASP A 310 18.39 -1.36 12.42
C ASP A 310 17.66 -1.86 11.16
N ARG A 311 17.33 -3.14 11.16
CA ARG A 311 16.43 -3.74 10.18
C ARG A 311 15.15 -4.14 10.89
N ILE A 312 14.00 -3.72 10.35
CA ILE A 312 12.68 -3.98 10.91
C ILE A 312 11.86 -4.76 9.89
N ALA A 313 11.33 -5.90 10.33
CA ALA A 313 10.34 -6.66 9.60
C ALA A 313 8.94 -6.30 10.13
N PHE A 314 8.02 -5.96 9.22
CA PHE A 314 6.64 -5.62 9.54
C PHE A 314 5.77 -6.85 9.44
N LEU A 315 5.28 -7.29 10.59
CA LEU A 315 4.42 -8.44 10.77
C LEU A 315 2.95 -7.99 10.80
N ARG A 316 2.11 -8.56 9.93
CA ARG A 316 0.65 -8.49 10.03
C ARG A 316 0.16 -9.63 10.91
N VAL A 317 -0.54 -9.34 12.00
CA VAL A 317 -1.20 -10.32 12.84
C VAL A 317 -2.52 -10.75 12.18
N CYS A 318 -2.71 -12.06 11.96
CA CYS A 318 -3.87 -12.61 11.26
C CYS A 318 -4.82 -13.39 12.17
N SER A 319 -4.31 -14.09 13.18
CA SER A 319 -5.12 -14.81 14.18
C SER A 319 -4.45 -14.78 15.55
N GLY A 320 -5.21 -15.09 16.58
CA GLY A 320 -4.73 -15.23 17.95
C GLY A 320 -4.20 -13.95 18.59
N ARG A 321 -3.17 -14.06 19.40
CA ARG A 321 -2.54 -12.95 20.12
C ARG A 321 -1.01 -13.04 20.00
N PHE A 322 -0.39 -12.02 19.45
CA PHE A 322 1.05 -11.82 19.59
C PHE A 322 1.37 -11.37 21.01
N GLU A 323 2.33 -11.98 21.67
CA GLU A 323 2.79 -11.62 23.01
C GLU A 323 4.29 -11.39 23.01
N ARG A 324 4.72 -10.28 23.58
CA ARG A 324 6.12 -9.99 23.81
C ARG A 324 6.81 -11.09 24.61
N ASN A 325 8.03 -11.45 24.23
CA ASN A 325 8.84 -12.50 24.87
C ASN A 325 8.29 -13.94 24.76
N LYS A 326 7.19 -14.17 24.06
CA LYS A 326 6.71 -15.51 23.72
C LYS A 326 7.50 -16.07 22.54
N TYR A 327 7.62 -17.39 22.48
CA TYR A 327 8.22 -18.09 21.36
C TYR A 327 7.17 -18.32 20.27
N PHE A 328 7.55 -18.05 19.02
CA PHE A 328 6.77 -18.33 17.82
C PHE A 328 7.60 -19.15 16.85
N HIS A 329 6.97 -20.10 16.19
CA HIS A 329 7.58 -20.91 15.17
C HIS A 329 7.75 -20.13 13.86
N HIS A 330 8.97 -20.01 13.38
CA HIS A 330 9.29 -19.43 12.07
C HIS A 330 9.27 -20.52 11.04
N VAL A 331 8.19 -20.62 10.27
CA VAL A 331 7.90 -21.76 9.38
C VAL A 331 9.03 -22.03 8.38
N ARG A 332 9.51 -21.04 7.63
CA ARG A 332 10.57 -21.23 6.64
C ARG A 332 11.91 -21.69 7.24
N LEU A 333 12.24 -21.24 8.43
CA LEU A 333 13.52 -21.57 9.07
C LEU A 333 13.43 -22.79 9.99
N ASP A 334 12.23 -23.33 10.18
CA ASP A 334 11.94 -24.46 11.08
C ASP A 334 12.59 -24.26 12.47
N LYS A 335 12.33 -23.10 13.08
CA LYS A 335 12.86 -22.78 14.41
C LYS A 335 12.01 -21.79 15.15
N ASP A 336 12.08 -21.85 16.48
CA ASP A 336 11.41 -20.92 17.35
C ASP A 336 12.20 -19.61 17.51
N VAL A 337 11.48 -18.50 17.41
CA VAL A 337 12.00 -17.13 17.55
C VAL A 337 11.24 -16.39 18.65
N ARG A 338 11.91 -15.45 19.31
CA ARG A 338 11.34 -14.63 20.37
C ARG A 338 11.73 -13.18 20.21
N PHE A 339 10.80 -12.27 20.49
CA PHE A 339 10.99 -10.83 20.33
C PHE A 339 10.90 -10.12 21.69
N SER A 340 11.98 -9.48 22.09
CA SER A 340 12.06 -8.72 23.37
C SER A 340 11.58 -7.28 23.22
N ASN A 341 11.72 -6.69 22.03
CA ASN A 341 11.34 -5.31 21.75
C ASN A 341 10.55 -5.22 20.44
N PRO A 342 9.32 -5.76 20.36
CA PRO A 342 8.42 -5.51 19.24
C PRO A 342 7.89 -4.09 19.33
N TYR A 343 7.69 -3.44 18.17
CA TYR A 343 7.28 -2.04 18.08
C TYR A 343 5.93 -1.89 17.41
N THR A 344 5.15 -0.91 17.88
CA THR A 344 4.08 -0.28 17.11
C THR A 344 4.50 1.13 16.70
N PHE A 345 3.83 1.69 15.71
CA PHE A 345 4.16 2.99 15.12
C PHE A 345 3.02 3.97 15.36
N LEU A 346 3.07 4.70 16.46
CA LEU A 346 2.12 5.77 16.74
C LEU A 346 2.60 7.05 16.06
N ALA A 347 2.05 7.37 14.90
CA ALA A 347 2.57 8.42 14.02
C ALA A 347 4.08 8.23 13.74
N ARG A 348 4.95 9.11 14.27
CA ARG A 348 6.42 9.00 14.13
C ARG A 348 7.12 8.27 15.27
N GLU A 349 6.41 8.03 16.35
CA GLU A 349 7.02 7.46 17.55
C GLU A 349 6.93 5.94 17.52
N LYS A 350 8.05 5.28 17.82
CA LYS A 350 8.09 3.85 18.05
C LYS A 350 7.80 3.59 19.52
N SER A 351 6.80 2.81 19.84
CA SER A 351 6.53 2.33 21.18
C SER A 351 6.61 0.81 21.26
N VAL A 352 7.17 0.29 22.35
CA VAL A 352 7.21 -1.16 22.57
C VAL A 352 5.79 -1.64 22.83
N VAL A 353 5.39 -2.71 22.15
CA VAL A 353 4.08 -3.34 22.30
C VAL A 353 4.22 -4.66 23.06
N ASP A 354 3.40 -4.86 24.09
CA ASP A 354 3.38 -6.13 24.84
C ASP A 354 2.45 -7.15 24.17
N ASP A 355 1.34 -6.70 23.61
CA ASP A 355 0.32 -7.52 22.99
C ASP A 355 -0.15 -6.91 21.66
N ALA A 356 -0.40 -7.78 20.66
CA ALA A 356 -1.06 -7.37 19.42
C ALA A 356 -2.07 -8.45 18.97
N TYR A 357 -3.10 -8.01 18.28
CA TYR A 357 -4.25 -8.83 17.88
C TYR A 357 -4.47 -8.79 16.37
N PRO A 358 -5.33 -9.66 15.82
CA PRO A 358 -5.63 -9.63 14.39
C PRO A 358 -5.98 -8.22 13.91
N GLY A 359 -5.35 -7.81 12.84
CA GLY A 359 -5.43 -6.44 12.34
C GLY A 359 -4.21 -5.58 12.65
N ASP A 360 -3.53 -5.83 13.75
CA ASP A 360 -2.35 -5.04 14.10
C ASP A 360 -1.15 -5.31 13.20
N VAL A 361 -0.33 -4.29 13.06
CA VAL A 361 0.98 -4.37 12.40
C VAL A 361 2.06 -4.15 13.45
N VAL A 362 2.95 -5.13 13.59
CA VAL A 362 4.03 -5.13 14.56
C VAL A 362 5.39 -5.05 13.85
N GLY A 363 6.22 -4.11 14.25
CA GLY A 363 7.61 -4.04 13.81
C GLY A 363 8.50 -4.96 14.64
N LEU A 364 9.15 -5.91 14.00
CA LEU A 364 10.06 -6.85 14.62
C LEU A 364 11.50 -6.49 14.28
N PHE A 365 12.37 -6.40 15.29
CA PHE A 365 13.80 -6.26 15.01
C PHE A 365 14.33 -7.50 14.29
N ASP A 366 14.99 -7.29 13.16
CA ASP A 366 15.49 -8.35 12.30
C ASP A 366 17.02 -8.28 12.17
N THR A 367 17.69 -9.39 12.42
CA THR A 367 19.14 -9.55 12.25
C THR A 367 19.54 -9.96 10.82
N GLY A 368 18.60 -10.01 9.89
CA GLY A 368 18.81 -10.42 8.49
C GLY A 368 18.24 -11.82 8.16
N ASN A 369 17.37 -12.34 9.02
CA ASN A 369 16.80 -13.68 8.85
C ASN A 369 15.44 -13.67 8.15
N PHE A 370 14.66 -12.59 8.29
CA PHE A 370 13.35 -12.49 7.68
C PHE A 370 13.41 -12.21 6.19
N LYS A 371 12.47 -12.83 5.48
CA LYS A 371 12.10 -12.53 4.09
C LYS A 371 10.64 -12.10 4.03
N ILE A 372 10.29 -11.30 3.02
CA ILE A 372 8.89 -11.00 2.72
C ILE A 372 8.15 -12.31 2.43
N GLY A 373 6.97 -12.51 3.01
CA GLY A 373 6.20 -13.75 2.94
C GLY A 373 6.47 -14.73 4.08
N ASP A 374 7.48 -14.51 4.92
CA ASP A 374 7.73 -15.37 6.07
C ASP A 374 6.54 -15.39 7.03
N THR A 375 6.21 -16.59 7.49
CA THR A 375 5.09 -16.85 8.39
C THR A 375 5.59 -17.21 9.79
N LEU A 376 4.96 -16.61 10.79
CA LEU A 376 5.14 -16.95 12.20
C LEU A 376 3.83 -17.55 12.74
N THR A 377 3.93 -18.68 13.46
CA THR A 377 2.77 -19.39 14.03
C THR A 377 3.05 -19.87 15.47
N GLU A 378 2.04 -20.45 16.10
CA GLU A 378 2.19 -21.24 17.33
C GLU A 378 2.31 -22.74 17.03
N GLY A 379 3.25 -23.12 16.13
CA GLY A 379 3.62 -24.50 15.85
C GLY A 379 2.85 -25.17 14.70
N GLU A 380 2.09 -24.41 13.89
CA GLU A 380 1.49 -24.92 12.65
C GLU A 380 2.42 -24.61 11.46
N GLU A 381 2.45 -25.51 10.49
CA GLU A 381 3.26 -25.38 9.26
C GLU A 381 2.34 -25.01 8.08
N PHE A 382 2.25 -23.73 7.78
CA PHE A 382 1.60 -23.19 6.58
C PHE A 382 2.22 -21.84 6.20
N PHE A 383 1.97 -21.40 4.96
CA PHE A 383 2.33 -20.07 4.49
C PHE A 383 1.09 -19.29 4.08
N PHE A 384 1.09 -17.98 4.30
CA PHE A 384 0.06 -17.12 3.74
C PHE A 384 0.27 -16.98 2.24
N THR A 385 -0.81 -17.10 1.47
CA THR A 385 -0.80 -17.03 0.01
C THR A 385 -1.10 -15.63 -0.53
N GLY A 386 -0.83 -15.41 -1.81
CA GLY A 386 -1.20 -14.18 -2.52
C GLY A 386 -0.31 -12.97 -2.22
N ILE A 387 0.90 -13.16 -1.68
CA ILE A 387 1.91 -12.09 -1.56
C ILE A 387 2.63 -12.02 -2.91
N PRO A 388 2.48 -10.90 -3.68
CA PRO A 388 2.99 -10.87 -5.04
C PRO A 388 4.51 -10.66 -5.09
N THR A 389 5.16 -11.37 -6.00
CA THR A 389 6.51 -11.09 -6.49
C THR A 389 6.43 -10.84 -8.00
N PHE A 390 7.07 -9.78 -8.47
CA PHE A 390 7.00 -9.39 -9.88
C PHE A 390 8.35 -9.60 -10.56
N SER A 391 8.32 -10.04 -11.83
CA SER A 391 9.50 -10.01 -12.67
C SER A 391 9.86 -8.57 -13.00
N PRO A 392 11.14 -8.18 -12.87
CA PRO A 392 11.59 -6.84 -13.25
C PRO A 392 11.36 -6.54 -14.74
N GLU A 393 11.25 -5.26 -15.06
CA GLU A 393 11.09 -4.75 -16.42
C GLU A 393 12.36 -4.05 -16.94
N ILE A 394 13.22 -3.59 -16.03
CA ILE A 394 14.47 -2.87 -16.36
C ILE A 394 15.63 -3.54 -15.65
N PHE A 395 16.69 -3.81 -16.39
CA PHE A 395 17.88 -4.50 -15.88
C PHE A 395 19.13 -3.65 -16.10
N LYS A 396 19.93 -3.49 -15.04
CA LYS A 396 21.22 -2.79 -15.12
C LYS A 396 22.31 -3.56 -14.39
N GLU A 397 23.50 -3.55 -14.99
CA GLU A 397 24.71 -4.03 -14.34
C GLU A 397 25.15 -3.05 -13.26
N VAL A 398 25.58 -3.58 -12.12
CA VAL A 398 26.14 -2.80 -11.01
C VAL A 398 27.65 -2.77 -11.15
N VAL A 399 28.20 -1.58 -11.40
CA VAL A 399 29.66 -1.37 -11.47
C VAL A 399 30.12 -0.62 -10.23
N ASN A 400 30.97 -1.27 -9.43
CA ASN A 400 31.58 -0.67 -8.25
C ASN A 400 32.64 0.35 -8.65
N LYS A 401 32.50 1.62 -8.22
CA LYS A 401 33.49 2.67 -8.46
C LYS A 401 34.69 2.61 -7.51
N ASP A 402 34.54 1.95 -6.37
CA ASP A 402 35.57 1.84 -5.35
C ASP A 402 35.77 0.37 -4.94
N PRO A 403 36.79 -0.31 -5.48
CA PRO A 403 37.09 -1.70 -5.15
C PRO A 403 37.28 -1.96 -3.65
N MET A 404 37.69 -0.96 -2.88
CA MET A 404 37.88 -1.07 -1.42
C MET A 404 36.55 -1.19 -0.67
N LYS A 405 35.42 -0.85 -1.31
CA LYS A 405 34.06 -0.88 -0.77
C LYS A 405 33.23 -2.08 -1.23
N THR A 406 33.86 -3.10 -1.81
CA THR A 406 33.15 -4.28 -2.35
C THR A 406 32.25 -4.96 -1.30
N LYS A 407 32.74 -5.18 -0.08
CA LYS A 407 31.95 -5.78 1.00
C LYS A 407 30.74 -4.94 1.41
N GLN A 408 30.90 -3.61 1.46
CA GLN A 408 29.82 -2.67 1.76
C GLN A 408 28.77 -2.68 0.64
N LEU A 409 29.22 -2.72 -0.62
CA LEU A 409 28.34 -2.83 -1.78
C LEU A 409 27.53 -4.12 -1.75
N GLU A 410 28.18 -5.26 -1.57
CA GLU A 410 27.48 -6.55 -1.48
C GLU A 410 26.44 -6.57 -0.36
N LYS A 411 26.80 -6.09 0.83
CA LYS A 411 25.88 -5.97 1.95
C LYS A 411 24.69 -5.05 1.60
N GLY A 412 24.96 -3.89 0.99
CA GLY A 412 23.90 -2.94 0.60
C GLY A 412 22.96 -3.54 -0.45
N LEU A 413 23.49 -4.19 -1.47
CA LEU A 413 22.69 -4.85 -2.50
C LEU A 413 21.79 -5.93 -1.92
N LEU A 414 22.33 -6.80 -1.05
CA LEU A 414 21.54 -7.85 -0.40
C LEU A 414 20.41 -7.26 0.47
N GLN A 415 20.71 -6.26 1.29
CA GLN A 415 19.71 -5.66 2.17
C GLN A 415 18.60 -4.95 1.39
N LEU A 416 18.93 -4.19 0.34
CA LEU A 416 17.95 -3.53 -0.53
C LEU A 416 17.08 -4.55 -1.29
N THR A 417 17.66 -5.68 -1.67
CA THR A 417 16.91 -6.78 -2.30
C THR A 417 15.97 -7.47 -1.32
N ASP A 418 16.40 -7.66 -0.07
CA ASP A 418 15.56 -8.25 0.98
C ASP A 418 14.39 -7.35 1.37
N GLU A 419 14.56 -6.03 1.26
CA GLU A 419 13.47 -5.06 1.40
C GLU A 419 12.48 -5.12 0.23
N GLY A 420 12.83 -5.81 -0.86
CA GLY A 420 12.04 -5.90 -2.08
C GLY A 420 12.06 -4.62 -2.93
N VAL A 421 13.05 -3.74 -2.73
CA VAL A 421 13.22 -2.52 -3.55
C VAL A 421 13.67 -2.89 -4.96
N ALA A 422 14.40 -4.01 -5.10
CA ALA A 422 14.90 -4.53 -6.37
C ALA A 422 15.11 -6.03 -6.28
N GLN A 423 15.39 -6.66 -7.41
CA GLN A 423 15.86 -8.04 -7.47
C GLN A 423 17.34 -8.08 -7.87
N LEU A 424 18.11 -8.92 -7.20
CA LEU A 424 19.54 -9.08 -7.44
C LEU A 424 19.80 -10.40 -8.15
N PHE A 425 20.50 -10.33 -9.25
CA PHE A 425 20.97 -11.47 -10.02
C PHE A 425 22.49 -11.46 -10.14
N THR A 426 23.07 -12.65 -10.13
CA THR A 426 24.52 -12.83 -10.40
C THR A 426 24.63 -13.65 -11.68
N GLN A 427 25.34 -13.17 -12.68
CA GLN A 427 25.53 -13.89 -13.94
C GLN A 427 26.13 -15.27 -13.66
N TYR A 428 25.55 -16.31 -14.25
CA TYR A 428 25.98 -17.68 -14.08
C TYR A 428 27.45 -17.87 -14.53
N GLY A 429 28.23 -18.51 -13.68
CA GLY A 429 29.67 -18.70 -13.94
C GLY A 429 30.54 -17.46 -13.90
N GLY A 430 30.01 -16.32 -13.46
CA GLY A 430 30.70 -15.04 -13.33
C GLY A 430 30.36 -14.29 -12.04
N ASN A 431 30.97 -13.10 -11.87
CA ASN A 431 30.75 -12.24 -10.71
C ASN A 431 29.93 -10.97 -11.04
N LYS A 432 29.41 -10.87 -12.26
CA LYS A 432 28.65 -9.72 -12.70
C LYS A 432 27.34 -9.62 -11.93
N LYS A 433 27.15 -8.52 -11.19
CA LYS A 433 25.92 -8.23 -10.46
C LYS A 433 24.96 -7.45 -11.34
N ILE A 434 23.73 -7.91 -11.40
CA ILE A 434 22.65 -7.31 -12.18
C ILE A 434 21.50 -6.99 -11.21
N ILE A 435 21.02 -5.75 -11.28
CA ILE A 435 19.82 -5.32 -10.56
C ILE A 435 18.67 -5.25 -11.55
N GLY A 436 17.55 -5.85 -11.16
CA GLY A 436 16.27 -5.75 -11.85
C GLY A 436 15.28 -4.91 -11.05
N CYS A 437 14.65 -3.93 -11.70
CA CYS A 437 13.65 -3.04 -11.12
C CYS A 437 12.42 -2.94 -12.03
N VAL A 438 11.32 -2.42 -11.49
CA VAL A 438 10.09 -2.13 -12.25
C VAL A 438 10.22 -0.79 -12.98
N GLY A 439 10.90 0.21 -12.37
CA GLY A 439 11.02 1.55 -12.93
C GLY A 439 12.39 2.21 -12.73
N GLU A 440 12.64 3.24 -13.51
CA GLU A 440 13.93 3.97 -13.53
C GLU A 440 14.25 4.67 -12.20
N LEU A 441 13.24 5.21 -11.52
CA LEU A 441 13.41 5.93 -10.26
C LEU A 441 13.94 5.03 -9.13
N GLN A 442 13.65 3.73 -9.17
CA GLN A 442 14.20 2.78 -8.21
C GLN A 442 15.73 2.72 -8.26
N PHE A 443 16.34 2.81 -9.45
CA PHE A 443 17.81 2.84 -9.59
C PHE A 443 18.41 4.09 -8.94
N GLU A 444 17.77 5.24 -9.06
CA GLU A 444 18.22 6.47 -8.40
C GLU A 444 18.16 6.33 -6.87
N VAL A 445 17.08 5.77 -6.35
CA VAL A 445 16.90 5.49 -4.92
C VAL A 445 17.96 4.50 -4.43
N ILE A 446 18.19 3.41 -5.16
CA ILE A 446 19.21 2.41 -4.83
C ILE A 446 20.61 3.05 -4.82
N GLN A 447 20.94 3.84 -5.84
CA GLN A 447 22.23 4.53 -5.93
C GLN A 447 22.44 5.49 -4.75
N TYR A 448 21.41 6.28 -4.43
CA TYR A 448 21.43 7.20 -3.30
C TYR A 448 21.63 6.44 -1.97
N ARG A 449 20.87 5.37 -1.73
CA ARG A 449 20.95 4.57 -0.51
C ARG A 449 22.29 3.83 -0.38
N LEU A 450 22.82 3.25 -1.47
CA LEU A 450 24.15 2.61 -1.47
C LEU A 450 25.24 3.61 -1.08
N LEU A 451 25.18 4.85 -1.56
CA LEU A 451 26.14 5.88 -1.23
C LEU A 451 26.02 6.34 0.24
N HIS A 452 24.81 6.72 0.67
CA HIS A 452 24.62 7.41 1.96
C HIS A 452 24.51 6.45 3.15
N GLU A 453 23.95 5.25 2.96
CA GLU A 453 23.77 4.27 4.03
C GLU A 453 24.95 3.28 4.13
N TYR A 454 25.54 2.92 2.99
CA TYR A 454 26.61 1.90 2.93
C TYR A 454 27.99 2.46 2.56
N GLY A 455 28.05 3.71 2.11
CA GLY A 455 29.28 4.35 1.64
C GLY A 455 29.85 3.74 0.37
N ALA A 456 29.00 3.07 -0.43
CA ALA A 456 29.38 2.42 -1.68
C ALA A 456 28.92 3.23 -2.89
N SER A 457 29.86 3.67 -3.74
CA SER A 457 29.55 4.42 -4.97
C SER A 457 29.48 3.47 -6.16
N VAL A 458 28.40 3.54 -6.93
CA VAL A 458 28.14 2.67 -8.08
C VAL A 458 27.77 3.45 -9.34
N VAL A 459 27.94 2.79 -10.50
CA VAL A 459 27.35 3.17 -11.78
C VAL A 459 26.46 2.03 -12.24
N PHE A 460 25.33 2.37 -12.83
CA PHE A 460 24.44 1.42 -13.47
C PHE A 460 24.57 1.49 -14.99
N ASN A 461 24.95 0.36 -15.61
CA ASN A 461 24.98 0.21 -17.06
C ASN A 461 23.74 -0.55 -17.52
N SER A 462 22.94 0.03 -18.42
CA SER A 462 21.73 -0.62 -18.94
C SER A 462 22.06 -1.93 -19.66
N LEU A 463 21.21 -2.93 -19.45
CA LEU A 463 21.30 -4.25 -20.09
C LEU A 463 20.05 -4.49 -20.96
N PRO A 464 20.18 -5.14 -22.13
CA PRO A 464 19.08 -5.35 -23.06
C PRO A 464 18.26 -6.61 -22.68
N TYR A 465 17.78 -6.67 -21.44
CA TYR A 465 16.88 -7.74 -21.01
C TYR A 465 15.45 -7.21 -20.90
N TYR A 466 14.51 -8.07 -21.32
CA TYR A 466 13.08 -7.80 -21.32
C TYR A 466 12.38 -8.36 -20.09
N LYS A 467 12.79 -9.62 -19.67
CA LYS A 467 12.10 -10.35 -18.60
C LYS A 467 13.04 -11.32 -17.90
N ALA A 468 12.84 -11.52 -16.61
CA ALA A 468 13.45 -12.59 -15.83
C ALA A 468 12.47 -13.76 -15.71
N CYS A 469 12.95 -14.98 -15.93
CA CYS A 469 12.17 -16.21 -15.81
C CYS A 469 12.93 -17.22 -14.97
N TRP A 470 12.35 -17.65 -13.85
CA TRP A 470 12.92 -18.73 -13.03
C TRP A 470 12.75 -20.07 -13.74
N LEU A 471 13.80 -20.87 -13.72
CA LEU A 471 13.86 -22.14 -14.46
C LEU A 471 13.63 -23.33 -13.54
N THR A 472 12.74 -24.24 -13.96
CA THR A 472 12.59 -25.56 -13.35
C THR A 472 12.55 -26.64 -14.42
N SER A 473 12.94 -27.84 -14.05
CA SER A 473 12.83 -29.00 -14.93
C SER A 473 12.78 -30.29 -14.09
N ASN A 474 11.98 -31.24 -14.53
CA ASN A 474 11.99 -32.59 -14.00
C ASN A 474 13.23 -33.39 -14.46
N ASP A 475 13.97 -32.90 -15.47
CA ASP A 475 15.21 -33.48 -16.00
C ASP A 475 16.39 -32.52 -15.70
N ALA A 476 17.13 -32.84 -14.63
CA ALA A 476 18.28 -32.04 -14.20
C ALA A 476 19.38 -31.93 -15.26
N LYS A 477 19.57 -32.97 -16.10
CA LYS A 477 20.59 -32.95 -17.16
C LYS A 477 20.25 -31.96 -18.26
N LYS A 478 18.99 -31.95 -18.69
CA LYS A 478 18.50 -30.97 -19.69
C LYS A 478 18.60 -29.53 -19.18
N LEU A 479 18.28 -29.32 -17.92
CA LEU A 479 18.43 -28.00 -17.29
C LEU A 479 19.92 -27.59 -17.27
N GLU A 480 20.84 -28.47 -16.88
CA GLU A 480 22.26 -28.17 -16.85
C GLU A 480 22.82 -27.91 -18.27
N GLU A 481 22.41 -28.67 -19.27
CA GLU A 481 22.75 -28.41 -20.68
C GLU A 481 22.25 -27.05 -21.15
N PHE A 482 21.00 -26.71 -20.88
CA PHE A 482 20.44 -25.40 -21.20
C PHE A 482 21.25 -24.27 -20.56
N VAL A 483 21.52 -24.34 -19.27
CA VAL A 483 22.31 -23.35 -18.52
C VAL A 483 23.70 -23.18 -19.13
N ARG A 484 24.35 -24.27 -19.49
CA ARG A 484 25.68 -24.22 -20.15
C ARG A 484 25.64 -23.56 -21.52
N PHE A 485 24.61 -23.87 -22.34
CA PHE A 485 24.50 -23.28 -23.68
C PHE A 485 24.04 -21.81 -23.63
N LYS A 486 23.27 -21.40 -22.63
CA LYS A 486 22.71 -20.07 -22.46
C LYS A 486 23.37 -19.27 -21.33
N SER A 487 24.60 -19.64 -20.93
CA SER A 487 25.32 -19.04 -19.78
C SER A 487 25.36 -17.51 -19.78
N ASN A 488 25.39 -16.87 -20.96
CA ASN A 488 25.36 -15.41 -21.08
C ASN A 488 24.01 -14.79 -20.71
N ASN A 489 22.93 -15.57 -20.77
CA ASN A 489 21.55 -15.14 -20.49
C ASN A 489 21.00 -15.83 -19.24
N VAL A 490 21.80 -16.62 -18.55
CA VAL A 490 21.41 -17.25 -17.28
C VAL A 490 22.11 -16.54 -16.12
N ALA A 491 21.39 -16.37 -15.06
CA ALA A 491 21.87 -15.82 -13.82
C ALA A 491 21.35 -16.65 -12.64
N GLU A 492 21.90 -16.43 -11.48
CA GLU A 492 21.38 -16.92 -10.20
C GLU A 492 20.77 -15.73 -9.44
N ASP A 493 19.59 -15.93 -8.85
CA ASP A 493 19.04 -14.95 -7.93
C ASP A 493 19.77 -14.99 -6.58
N LYS A 494 19.36 -14.16 -5.61
CA LYS A 494 19.99 -14.11 -4.28
C LYS A 494 19.90 -15.41 -3.49
N ASP A 495 18.96 -16.29 -3.85
CA ASP A 495 18.69 -17.57 -3.20
C ASP A 495 19.35 -18.75 -3.96
N GLY A 496 20.12 -18.44 -5.01
CA GLY A 496 20.83 -19.43 -5.84
C GLY A 496 19.95 -20.12 -6.88
N GLN A 497 18.73 -19.61 -7.13
CA GLN A 497 17.84 -20.18 -8.14
C GLN A 497 18.26 -19.72 -9.54
N LEU A 498 18.16 -20.64 -10.50
CA LEU A 498 18.51 -20.36 -11.89
C LEU A 498 17.44 -19.50 -12.56
N VAL A 499 17.87 -18.41 -13.20
CA VAL A 499 17.01 -17.43 -13.86
C VAL A 499 17.49 -17.20 -15.28
N TYR A 500 16.59 -17.34 -16.25
CA TYR A 500 16.84 -16.94 -17.63
C TYR A 500 16.44 -15.48 -17.83
N LEU A 501 17.39 -14.67 -18.27
CA LEU A 501 17.20 -13.25 -18.60
C LEU A 501 16.93 -13.12 -20.10
N ALA A 502 15.65 -13.09 -20.48
CA ALA A 502 15.22 -13.01 -21.86
C ALA A 502 15.47 -11.62 -22.45
N GLN A 503 16.00 -11.53 -23.66
CA GLN A 503 16.25 -10.26 -24.37
C GLN A 503 14.99 -9.70 -25.05
N SER A 504 14.03 -10.55 -25.40
CA SER A 504 12.73 -10.17 -25.96
C SER A 504 11.70 -11.26 -25.74
N GLU A 505 10.44 -10.94 -25.93
CA GLU A 505 9.35 -11.89 -25.88
C GLU A 505 9.51 -13.00 -26.96
N TRP A 506 9.98 -12.63 -28.15
CA TRP A 506 10.23 -13.58 -29.22
C TRP A 506 11.29 -14.62 -28.80
N PHE A 507 12.42 -14.19 -28.22
CA PHE A 507 13.43 -15.11 -27.73
C PHE A 507 12.90 -16.01 -26.62
N LEU A 508 12.12 -15.48 -25.70
CA LEU A 508 11.52 -16.28 -24.62
C LEU A 508 10.59 -17.37 -25.18
N ASN A 509 9.72 -17.02 -26.11
CA ASN A 509 8.81 -17.98 -26.74
C ASN A 509 9.55 -19.04 -27.56
N THR A 510 10.63 -18.63 -28.23
CA THR A 510 11.50 -19.57 -28.94
C THR A 510 12.17 -20.57 -28.00
N GLU A 511 12.72 -20.09 -26.88
CA GLU A 511 13.35 -21.00 -25.90
C GLU A 511 12.35 -21.95 -25.25
N ARG A 512 11.14 -21.49 -24.95
CA ARG A 512 10.04 -22.34 -24.44
C ARG A 512 9.67 -23.44 -25.41
N THR A 513 9.60 -23.12 -26.71
CA THR A 513 9.25 -24.08 -27.75
C THR A 513 10.37 -25.13 -27.96
N ASN A 514 11.63 -24.69 -27.93
CA ASN A 514 12.78 -25.55 -28.15
C ASN A 514 13.15 -26.42 -26.95
N ASN A 515 12.71 -26.04 -25.74
CA ASN A 515 13.03 -26.72 -24.50
C ASN A 515 11.75 -27.06 -23.72
N PRO A 516 10.90 -27.98 -24.22
CA PRO A 516 9.60 -28.27 -23.59
C PRO A 516 9.72 -28.94 -22.21
N ASP A 517 10.89 -29.49 -21.86
CA ASP A 517 11.16 -30.08 -20.55
C ASP A 517 11.59 -29.05 -19.50
N ILE A 518 11.73 -27.76 -19.88
CA ILE A 518 12.09 -26.65 -18.98
C ILE A 518 10.90 -25.74 -18.85
N GLU A 519 10.49 -25.49 -17.60
CA GLU A 519 9.44 -24.55 -17.28
C GLU A 519 10.05 -23.16 -16.98
N PHE A 520 9.44 -22.12 -17.53
CA PHE A 520 9.85 -20.73 -17.38
C PHE A 520 8.79 -19.98 -16.58
N HIS A 521 9.06 -19.66 -15.33
CA HIS A 521 8.14 -19.02 -14.41
C HIS A 521 8.42 -17.52 -14.29
N PHE A 522 7.38 -16.71 -14.23
CA PHE A 522 7.51 -15.24 -14.09
C PHE A 522 7.58 -14.76 -12.64
N THR A 523 7.48 -15.68 -11.69
CA THR A 523 7.55 -15.39 -10.25
C THR A 523 8.48 -16.38 -9.57
N SER A 524 9.12 -15.98 -8.47
CA SER A 524 9.99 -16.84 -7.67
C SER A 524 9.25 -17.78 -6.71
N GLU A 525 7.92 -17.69 -6.61
CA GLU A 525 7.11 -18.50 -5.66
C GLU A 525 6.94 -19.97 -6.03
N VAL A 526 7.44 -20.41 -7.18
CA VAL A 526 7.18 -21.74 -7.75
C VAL A 526 7.84 -22.89 -6.97
N HIS A 527 8.62 -22.61 -5.93
CA HIS A 527 9.48 -23.62 -5.30
C HIS A 527 9.14 -23.98 -3.86
N LYS A 528 7.87 -23.96 -3.49
CA LYS A 528 7.42 -24.54 -2.21
C LYS A 528 6.38 -25.63 -2.46
N SER A 529 6.73 -26.62 -3.30
CA SER A 529 6.06 -27.93 -3.36
C SER A 529 6.90 -28.95 -2.62
#